data_2d0ead9ce3ae226ebbaac0f24d52f330
#
_entry.id   2d0ead9ce3ae226ebbaac0f24d52f330
#
_cell.length_a   1.000
_cell.length_b   1.000
_cell.length_c   1.000
_cell.angle_alpha   90.00
_cell.angle_beta   90.00
_cell.angle_gamma   90.00
#
_symmetry.space_group_name_H-M   'P 1'
#
loop_
_entity.id
_entity.type
_entity.pdbx_description
1 polymer ?
#
loop_
_entity_poly.entity_id
_entity_poly.type
_entity_poly.pdbx_seq_one_letter_code
_entity_poly.pdbx_strand_id
1 'polypeptide(L)'
;MSAETEKLKATLAALHTQLNQLDELDSATRDDLAAALAEIQTALNNKTSPTGKPLMRRLGEAARHFEDSHPALATSIGSLIDTLGRSGI
;
A
#
# COMPACT_ATOMS: atom_id res chain seq x y z
N MET A 1 -8.72 8.73 -17.68
CA MET A 1 -8.14 8.39 -16.38
C MET A 1 -9.06 8.87 -15.28
N SER A 2 -9.25 8.03 -14.27
CA SER A 2 -10.13 8.43 -13.18
C SER A 2 -9.36 9.17 -12.08
N ALA A 3 -10.06 10.02 -11.35
CA ALA A 3 -9.48 10.69 -10.20
C ALA A 3 -9.03 9.69 -9.16
N GLU A 4 -9.72 8.57 -9.06
CA GLU A 4 -9.39 7.51 -8.12
C GLU A 4 -8.06 6.85 -8.45
N THR A 5 -7.79 6.62 -9.75
CA THR A 5 -6.51 6.05 -10.19
C THR A 5 -5.37 7.02 -9.89
N GLU A 6 -5.57 8.32 -10.13
CA GLU A 6 -4.55 9.32 -9.83
C GLU A 6 -4.28 9.39 -8.32
N LYS A 7 -5.32 9.35 -7.52
CA LYS A 7 -5.19 9.35 -6.06
C LYS A 7 -4.46 8.11 -5.59
N LEU A 8 -4.77 6.96 -6.18
CA LEU A 8 -4.12 5.71 -5.82
C LEU A 8 -2.62 5.74 -6.14
N LYS A 9 -2.26 6.26 -7.32
CA LYS A 9 -0.86 6.41 -7.70
C LYS A 9 -0.12 7.34 -6.74
N ALA A 10 -0.74 8.44 -6.34
CA ALA A 10 -0.15 9.38 -5.39
C ALA A 10 0.06 8.71 -4.02
N THR A 11 -0.92 7.93 -3.58
CA THR A 11 -0.81 7.22 -2.31
C THR A 11 0.32 6.19 -2.35
N LEU A 12 0.46 5.47 -3.46
CA LEU A 12 1.54 4.52 -3.64
C LEU A 12 2.90 5.20 -3.57
N ALA A 13 3.05 6.33 -4.23
CA ALA A 13 4.30 7.10 -4.20
C ALA A 13 4.64 7.55 -2.79
N ALA A 14 3.66 8.05 -2.05
CA ALA A 14 3.85 8.48 -0.68
C ALA A 14 4.28 7.32 0.21
N LEU A 15 3.66 6.16 0.02
CA LEU A 15 4.02 4.97 0.79
C LEU A 15 5.44 4.52 0.50
N HIS A 16 5.85 4.52 -0.78
CA HIS A 16 7.23 4.17 -1.13
C HIS A 16 8.23 5.10 -0.43
N THR A 17 7.94 6.39 -0.38
CA THR A 17 8.78 7.36 0.31
C THR A 17 8.87 7.04 1.80
N GLN A 18 7.74 6.74 2.43
CA GLN A 18 7.72 6.40 3.85
C GLN A 18 8.47 5.11 4.14
N LEU A 19 8.35 4.11 3.26
CA LEU A 19 9.06 2.85 3.42
C LEU A 19 10.59 3.06 3.40
N ASN A 20 11.06 3.94 2.55
CA ASN A 20 12.49 4.22 2.46
C ASN A 20 13.06 4.88 3.70
N GLN A 21 12.20 5.40 4.58
CA GLN A 21 12.60 6.03 5.82
C GLN A 21 12.63 5.07 7.01
N LEU A 22 12.16 3.83 6.82
CA LEU A 22 12.16 2.83 7.88
C LEU A 22 13.56 2.29 8.14
N ASP A 23 13.83 1.96 9.39
CA ASP A 23 15.12 1.40 9.75
C ASP A 23 15.15 -0.11 9.51
N GLU A 24 16.31 -0.73 9.75
CA GLU A 24 16.53 -2.14 9.45
C GLU A 24 15.70 -3.10 10.27
N LEU A 25 15.23 -2.66 11.43
CA LEU A 25 14.43 -3.51 12.31
C LEU A 25 13.12 -3.93 11.65
N ASP A 26 12.63 -3.10 10.75
CA ASP A 26 11.36 -3.34 10.07
C ASP A 26 11.55 -3.87 8.64
N SER A 27 12.77 -4.29 8.29
CA SER A 27 13.09 -4.62 6.90
C SER A 27 12.22 -5.74 6.30
N ALA A 28 11.91 -6.77 7.07
CA ALA A 28 11.10 -7.88 6.56
C ALA A 28 9.68 -7.41 6.19
N THR A 29 9.05 -6.66 7.08
CA THR A 29 7.70 -6.14 6.81
C THR A 29 7.75 -5.07 5.72
N ARG A 30 8.79 -4.23 5.72
CA ARG A 30 9.00 -3.23 4.68
C ARG A 30 9.09 -3.88 3.30
N ASP A 31 9.87 -4.94 3.19
CA ASP A 31 10.06 -5.62 1.92
C ASP A 31 8.77 -6.29 1.44
N ASP A 32 8.01 -6.87 2.35
CA ASP A 32 6.72 -7.48 2.01
C ASP A 32 5.73 -6.42 1.55
N LEU A 33 5.69 -5.28 2.24
CA LEU A 33 4.82 -4.18 1.84
C LEU A 33 5.25 -3.59 0.51
N ALA A 34 6.56 -3.42 0.29
CA ALA A 34 7.08 -2.92 -0.98
C ALA A 34 6.67 -3.84 -2.14
N ALA A 35 6.71 -5.16 -1.93
CA ALA A 35 6.28 -6.11 -2.94
C ALA A 35 4.79 -5.96 -3.24
N ALA A 36 3.97 -5.76 -2.19
CA ALA A 36 2.53 -5.55 -2.36
C ALA A 36 2.25 -4.28 -3.17
N LEU A 37 2.97 -3.20 -2.86
CA LEU A 37 2.82 -1.95 -3.60
C LEU A 37 3.24 -2.10 -5.06
N ALA A 38 4.29 -2.87 -5.32
CA ALA A 38 4.73 -3.14 -6.68
C ALA A 38 3.68 -3.92 -7.47
N GLU A 39 3.01 -4.87 -6.83
CA GLU A 39 1.92 -5.61 -7.47
C GLU A 39 0.77 -4.69 -7.87
N ILE A 40 0.41 -3.76 -6.99
CA ILE A 40 -0.63 -2.79 -7.29
C ILE A 40 -0.21 -1.89 -8.45
N GLN A 41 1.03 -1.41 -8.44
CA GLN A 41 1.56 -0.55 -9.49
C GLN A 41 1.52 -1.26 -10.84
N THR A 42 1.95 -2.52 -10.88
CA THR A 42 1.94 -3.32 -12.10
C THR A 42 0.52 -3.51 -12.62
N ALA A 43 -0.42 -3.81 -11.73
CA ALA A 43 -1.81 -3.98 -12.12
C ALA A 43 -2.39 -2.71 -12.71
N LEU A 44 -2.08 -1.56 -12.14
CA LEU A 44 -2.54 -0.28 -12.65
C LEU A 44 -1.98 0.00 -14.04
N ASN A 45 -0.70 -0.31 -14.25
CA ASN A 45 -0.05 -0.10 -15.55
C ASN A 45 -0.65 -1.00 -16.62
N ASN A 46 -1.07 -2.19 -16.24
CA ASN A 46 -1.65 -3.17 -17.16
C ASN A 46 -3.18 -3.09 -17.24
N LYS A 47 -3.77 -2.13 -16.53
CA LYS A 47 -5.22 -1.94 -16.47
C LYS A 47 -5.96 -3.18 -15.98
N THR A 48 -5.33 -3.92 -15.07
CA THR A 48 -5.94 -5.08 -14.43
C THR A 48 -6.32 -4.72 -13.00
N SER A 49 -7.17 -5.56 -12.39
CA SER A 49 -7.55 -5.35 -11.00
C SER A 49 -6.42 -5.75 -10.07
N PRO A 50 -5.93 -4.83 -9.22
CA PRO A 50 -4.87 -5.16 -8.28
C PRO A 50 -5.34 -5.83 -7.01
N THR A 51 -6.67 -5.99 -6.85
CA THR A 51 -7.19 -6.51 -5.60
C THR A 51 -7.32 -8.01 -5.59
N GLY A 52 -7.11 -8.57 -4.42
CA GLY A 52 -7.38 -9.94 -4.10
C GLY A 52 -7.31 -10.04 -2.59
N LYS A 53 -7.94 -11.04 -2.02
CA LYS A 53 -7.92 -11.21 -0.58
C LYS A 53 -6.49 -11.33 -0.01
N PRO A 54 -5.57 -12.07 -0.66
CA PRO A 54 -4.20 -12.13 -0.16
C PRO A 54 -3.52 -10.76 -0.12
N LEU A 55 -3.72 -9.93 -1.14
CA LEU A 55 -3.12 -8.60 -1.18
C LEU A 55 -3.69 -7.70 -0.08
N MET A 56 -5.01 -7.64 0.05
CA MET A 56 -5.65 -6.83 1.07
C MET A 56 -5.24 -7.26 2.47
N ARG A 57 -5.11 -8.56 2.68
CA ARG A 57 -4.66 -9.12 3.96
C ARG A 57 -3.25 -8.68 4.28
N ARG A 58 -2.34 -8.72 3.30
CA ARG A 58 -0.95 -8.29 3.49
C ARG A 58 -0.89 -6.83 3.88
N LEU A 59 -1.68 -5.99 3.22
CA LEU A 59 -1.73 -4.56 3.54
C LEU A 59 -2.26 -4.35 4.96
N GLY A 60 -3.31 -5.06 5.35
CA GLY A 60 -3.87 -4.96 6.69
C GLY A 60 -2.90 -5.39 7.77
N GLU A 61 -2.15 -6.46 7.52
CA GLU A 61 -1.15 -6.95 8.46
C GLU A 61 -0.01 -5.95 8.62
N ALA A 62 0.42 -5.33 7.52
CA ALA A 62 1.45 -4.30 7.57
C ALA A 62 0.97 -3.09 8.37
N ALA A 63 -0.27 -2.68 8.16
CA ALA A 63 -0.84 -1.56 8.92
C ALA A 63 -0.82 -1.84 10.41
N ARG A 64 -1.18 -3.05 10.82
CA ARG A 64 -1.15 -3.45 12.23
C ARG A 64 0.26 -3.45 12.78
N HIS A 65 1.21 -3.93 11.97
CA HIS A 65 2.61 -3.99 12.41
C HIS A 65 3.15 -2.60 12.72
N PHE A 66 2.79 -1.61 11.92
CA PHE A 66 3.30 -0.25 12.08
C PHE A 66 2.43 0.66 12.94
N GLU A 67 1.28 0.17 13.40
CA GLU A 67 0.30 0.99 14.13
C GLU A 67 0.91 1.70 15.34
N ASP A 68 1.73 1.00 16.10
CA ASP A 68 2.33 1.56 17.31
C ASP A 68 3.65 2.30 17.05
N SER A 69 4.49 1.78 16.15
CA SER A 69 5.82 2.32 15.93
C SER A 69 5.86 3.41 14.87
N HIS A 70 5.01 3.32 13.86
CA HIS A 70 4.96 4.28 12.75
C HIS A 70 3.51 4.60 12.40
N PRO A 71 2.80 5.33 13.28
CA PRO A 71 1.36 5.55 13.09
C PRO A 71 1.01 6.27 11.78
N ALA A 72 1.87 7.18 11.32
CA ALA A 72 1.62 7.87 10.06
C ALA A 72 1.63 6.90 8.88
N LEU A 73 2.57 5.94 8.90
CA LEU A 73 2.65 4.93 7.87
C LEU A 73 1.44 4.00 7.92
N ALA A 74 1.04 3.58 9.11
CA ALA A 74 -0.15 2.75 9.29
C ALA A 74 -1.40 3.45 8.75
N THR A 75 -1.53 4.74 9.01
CA THR A 75 -2.65 5.52 8.50
C THR A 75 -2.63 5.59 6.97
N SER A 76 -1.45 5.75 6.38
CA SER A 76 -1.31 5.77 4.92
C SER A 76 -1.70 4.45 4.30
N ILE A 77 -1.31 3.34 4.92
CA ILE A 77 -1.70 2.01 4.45
C ILE A 77 -3.21 1.83 4.53
N GLY A 78 -3.81 2.29 5.62
CA GLY A 78 -5.26 2.26 5.77
C GLY A 78 -5.98 3.05 4.69
N SER A 79 -5.45 4.22 4.33
CA SER A 79 -5.97 5.01 3.23
C SER A 79 -5.90 4.27 1.90
N LEU A 80 -4.80 3.56 1.67
CA LEU A 80 -4.64 2.76 0.46
C LEU A 80 -5.70 1.67 0.39
N ILE A 81 -5.90 0.95 1.48
CA ILE A 81 -6.91 -0.10 1.56
C ILE A 81 -8.30 0.46 1.26
N ASP A 82 -8.62 1.60 1.87
CA ASP A 82 -9.91 2.25 1.68
C ASP A 82 -10.11 2.67 0.22
N THR A 83 -9.08 3.24 -0.39
CA THR A 83 -9.13 3.68 -1.77
C THR A 83 -9.35 2.50 -2.72
N LEU A 84 -8.64 1.40 -2.48
CA LEU A 84 -8.81 0.19 -3.29
C LEU A 84 -10.23 -0.35 -3.17
N GLY A 85 -10.79 -0.35 -1.97
CA GLY A 85 -12.15 -0.82 -1.74
C GLY A 85 -13.19 0.05 -2.44
N ARG A 86 -12.99 1.37 -2.41
CA ARG A 86 -13.93 2.31 -3.03
C ARG A 86 -13.90 2.26 -4.55
N SER A 87 -12.73 2.04 -5.13
CA SER A 87 -12.61 2.06 -6.58
C SER A 87 -13.14 0.78 -7.21
N GLY A 88 -13.47 -0.22 -6.41
CA GLY A 88 -13.93 -1.51 -6.92
C GLY A 88 -12.85 -2.33 -7.58
N ILE A 89 -11.63 -1.97 -7.30
CA ILE A 89 -10.47 -2.65 -7.87
C ILE A 89 -10.01 -3.79 -6.96
#